data_358cad234944461687032d979828275e
#
_entry.id   358cad234944461687032d979828275e
#
_cell.length_a   1.000
_cell.length_b   1.000
_cell.length_c   1.000
_cell.angle_alpha   90.00
_cell.angle_beta   90.00
_cell.angle_gamma   90.00
#
_symmetry.space_group_name_H-M   'P 1'
#
loop_
_entity.id
_entity.type
_entity.pdbx_description
1 polymer ?
#
loop_
_entity_poly.entity_id
_entity_poly.type
_entity_poly.pdbx_seq_one_letter_code
_entity_poly.pdbx_strand_id
1 'polypeptide(L)'
;MDDVLVRAVSLARTYASGGVTVTALADATFTVRASDRVALMGPSGSGKTTLLHLIGGLDVPSSGEISWPAIGPAATLRPGPVSMAFQGPSLLPPLSVIENVALPVLLAGGTEQDAHDAAARLLDVFELTELAEKLPEEISGGQQQRAGLARAMAGGPKLLLADEPTGQQDHVTGARMMEELMLEADRTGSAVVIATHDPAVASYCKTRWSVKDGRLITEVAAWA
;
A
#
# COMPACT_ATOMS: atom_id res chain seq x y z
N MET A 1 4.02 -24.73 2.47
CA MET A 1 2.90 -23.78 2.66
C MET A 1 2.80 -22.95 1.39
N ASP A 2 1.60 -22.65 0.94
CA ASP A 2 1.43 -21.77 -0.22
C ASP A 2 1.90 -20.36 0.16
N ASP A 3 2.92 -19.82 -0.52
CA ASP A 3 3.47 -18.48 -0.30
C ASP A 3 2.73 -17.41 -1.12
N VAL A 4 1.71 -17.80 -1.86
CA VAL A 4 0.91 -16.93 -2.71
C VAL A 4 -0.04 -16.09 -1.86
N LEU A 5 0.25 -14.81 -1.76
CA LEU A 5 -0.60 -13.84 -1.05
C LEU A 5 -1.81 -13.43 -1.88
N VAL A 6 -1.59 -13.17 -3.17
CA VAL A 6 -2.66 -12.78 -4.10
C VAL A 6 -2.50 -13.54 -5.42
N ARG A 7 -3.59 -14.03 -5.96
CA ARG A 7 -3.68 -14.60 -7.31
C ARG A 7 -4.84 -13.98 -8.05
N ALA A 8 -4.58 -13.45 -9.25
CA ALA A 8 -5.58 -12.89 -10.14
C ALA A 8 -5.50 -13.53 -11.52
N VAL A 9 -6.65 -13.80 -12.12
CA VAL A 9 -6.78 -14.39 -13.46
C VAL A 9 -7.79 -13.59 -14.27
N SER A 10 -7.34 -13.04 -15.39
CA SER A 10 -8.12 -12.23 -16.33
C SER A 10 -8.98 -11.15 -15.66
N LEU A 11 -8.41 -10.50 -14.64
CA LEU A 11 -9.08 -9.51 -13.82
C LEU A 11 -9.39 -8.26 -14.62
N ALA A 12 -10.64 -7.82 -14.63
CA ALA A 12 -11.05 -6.58 -15.29
C ALA A 12 -11.92 -5.73 -14.38
N ARG A 13 -11.85 -4.40 -14.59
CA ARG A 13 -12.69 -3.45 -13.88
C ARG A 13 -13.17 -2.33 -14.81
N THR A 14 -14.48 -2.18 -14.83
CA THR A 14 -15.18 -1.18 -15.63
C THR A 14 -16.11 -0.37 -14.71
N TYR A 15 -16.07 0.93 -14.85
CA TYR A 15 -16.97 1.86 -14.14
C TYR A 15 -17.99 2.44 -15.12
N ALA A 16 -19.24 2.47 -14.72
CA ALA A 16 -20.31 3.12 -15.46
C ALA A 16 -20.79 4.36 -14.68
N SER A 17 -20.79 5.51 -15.33
CA SER A 17 -21.30 6.76 -14.76
C SER A 17 -21.93 7.62 -15.85
N GLY A 18 -23.18 8.07 -15.67
CA GLY A 18 -23.85 8.97 -16.59
C GLY A 18 -23.98 8.47 -18.03
N GLY A 19 -24.09 7.14 -18.23
CA GLY A 19 -24.17 6.54 -19.58
C GLY A 19 -22.82 6.35 -20.28
N VAL A 20 -21.71 6.75 -19.64
CA VAL A 20 -20.36 6.52 -20.13
C VAL A 20 -19.74 5.34 -19.39
N THR A 21 -19.12 4.43 -20.13
CA THR A 21 -18.40 3.28 -19.58
C THR A 21 -16.90 3.49 -19.73
N VAL A 22 -16.17 3.41 -18.62
CA VAL A 22 -14.71 3.54 -18.60
C VAL A 22 -14.12 2.22 -18.11
N THR A 23 -13.31 1.57 -18.95
CA THR A 23 -12.55 0.38 -18.56
C THR A 23 -11.24 0.81 -17.94
N ALA A 24 -11.15 0.72 -16.63
CA ALA A 24 -9.94 1.08 -15.87
C ALA A 24 -8.90 -0.06 -15.87
N LEU A 25 -9.36 -1.31 -15.96
CA LEU A 25 -8.51 -2.50 -16.08
C LEU A 25 -9.21 -3.47 -17.05
N ALA A 26 -8.52 -3.89 -18.09
CA ALA A 26 -9.10 -4.71 -19.17
C ALA A 26 -8.84 -6.21 -18.99
N ASP A 27 -7.61 -6.57 -18.62
CA ASP A 27 -7.17 -7.96 -18.42
C ASP A 27 -5.88 -7.93 -17.59
N ALA A 28 -5.92 -8.45 -16.39
CA ALA A 28 -4.75 -8.54 -15.54
C ALA A 28 -4.65 -9.95 -14.93
N THR A 29 -3.58 -10.64 -15.26
CA THR A 29 -3.24 -11.94 -14.67
C THR A 29 -1.89 -11.82 -13.97
N PHE A 30 -1.84 -12.08 -12.67
CA PHE A 30 -0.64 -11.93 -11.87
C PHE A 30 -0.70 -12.76 -10.58
N THR A 31 0.44 -12.85 -9.93
CA THR A 31 0.59 -13.45 -8.59
C THR A 31 1.50 -12.56 -7.75
N VAL A 32 1.13 -12.32 -6.50
CA VAL A 32 1.98 -11.72 -5.46
C VAL A 32 2.30 -12.79 -4.43
N ARG A 33 3.58 -12.94 -4.11
CA ARG A 33 4.08 -13.90 -3.11
C ARG A 33 4.58 -13.19 -1.86
N ALA A 34 4.79 -13.95 -0.80
CA ALA A 34 5.44 -13.43 0.40
C ALA A 34 6.80 -12.79 0.05
N SER A 35 7.10 -11.67 0.69
CA SER A 35 8.32 -10.89 0.50
C SER A 35 8.54 -10.31 -0.91
N ASP A 36 7.56 -10.36 -1.81
CA ASP A 36 7.67 -9.68 -3.10
C ASP A 36 7.81 -8.15 -2.92
N ARG A 37 8.59 -7.55 -3.82
CA ARG A 37 8.77 -6.10 -3.97
C ARG A 37 8.40 -5.72 -5.38
N VAL A 38 7.22 -5.16 -5.57
CA VAL A 38 6.64 -4.88 -6.89
C VAL A 38 6.42 -3.38 -7.06
N ALA A 39 6.99 -2.80 -8.11
CA ALA A 39 6.67 -1.46 -8.58
C ALA A 39 5.61 -1.54 -9.69
N LEU A 40 4.46 -0.97 -9.45
CA LEU A 40 3.37 -0.84 -10.40
C LEU A 40 3.46 0.53 -11.09
N MET A 41 3.96 0.55 -12.31
CA MET A 41 4.25 1.77 -13.06
C MET A 41 3.22 2.05 -14.16
N GLY A 42 3.12 3.29 -14.56
CA GLY A 42 2.26 3.73 -15.65
C GLY A 42 1.86 5.21 -15.52
N PRO A 43 1.36 5.83 -16.59
CA PRO A 43 0.90 7.21 -16.54
C PRO A 43 -0.30 7.40 -15.61
N SER A 44 -0.60 8.65 -15.26
CA SER A 44 -1.82 8.97 -14.50
C SER A 44 -3.05 8.48 -15.27
N GLY A 45 -4.02 7.92 -14.54
CA GLY A 45 -5.24 7.37 -15.14
C GLY A 45 -5.09 6.02 -15.83
N SER A 46 -3.91 5.37 -15.80
CA SER A 46 -3.72 4.07 -16.45
C SER A 46 -4.39 2.87 -15.76
N GLY A 47 -4.90 3.05 -14.52
CA GLY A 47 -5.57 1.99 -13.75
C GLY A 47 -4.76 1.46 -12.55
N LYS A 48 -3.60 2.05 -12.19
CA LYS A 48 -2.77 1.62 -11.06
C LYS A 48 -3.52 1.58 -9.74
N THR A 49 -4.18 2.68 -9.36
CA THR A 49 -4.98 2.78 -8.14
C THR A 49 -6.12 1.77 -8.14
N THR A 50 -6.79 1.57 -9.28
CA THR A 50 -7.83 0.55 -9.43
C THR A 50 -7.27 -0.85 -9.16
N LEU A 51 -6.11 -1.16 -9.72
CA LEU A 51 -5.45 -2.45 -9.49
C LEU A 51 -5.06 -2.64 -8.02
N LEU A 52 -4.50 -1.61 -7.37
CA LEU A 52 -4.22 -1.65 -5.92
C LEU A 52 -5.50 -1.88 -5.09
N HIS A 53 -6.60 -1.21 -5.43
CA HIS A 53 -7.88 -1.40 -4.74
C HIS A 53 -8.41 -2.83 -4.90
N LEU A 54 -8.29 -3.42 -6.09
CA LEU A 54 -8.68 -4.82 -6.32
C LEU A 54 -7.77 -5.78 -5.53
N ILE A 55 -6.45 -5.59 -5.56
CA ILE A 55 -5.49 -6.38 -4.77
C ILE A 55 -5.82 -6.29 -3.28
N GLY A 56 -6.13 -5.09 -2.79
CA GLY A 56 -6.51 -4.85 -1.40
C GLY A 56 -7.94 -5.28 -1.06
N GLY A 57 -8.77 -5.76 -1.99
CA GLY A 57 -10.17 -6.07 -1.76
C GLY A 57 -11.01 -4.83 -1.37
N LEU A 58 -10.60 -3.64 -1.77
CA LEU A 58 -11.35 -2.38 -1.59
C LEU A 58 -12.37 -2.15 -2.70
N ASP A 59 -12.19 -2.86 -3.82
CA ASP A 59 -13.10 -2.85 -4.95
C ASP A 59 -13.36 -4.28 -5.44
N VAL A 60 -14.41 -4.46 -6.23
CA VAL A 60 -14.83 -5.76 -6.76
C VAL A 60 -14.60 -5.78 -8.26
N PRO A 61 -13.99 -6.83 -8.84
CA PRO A 61 -13.79 -6.91 -10.28
C PRO A 61 -15.14 -6.98 -11.04
N SER A 62 -15.16 -6.44 -12.25
CA SER A 62 -16.31 -6.57 -13.16
C SER A 62 -16.30 -7.94 -13.85
N SER A 63 -15.13 -8.54 -14.05
CA SER A 63 -14.95 -9.92 -14.52
C SER A 63 -13.57 -10.44 -14.13
N GLY A 64 -13.34 -11.75 -14.34
CA GLY A 64 -12.15 -12.45 -13.87
C GLY A 64 -12.25 -12.80 -12.38
N GLU A 65 -11.15 -13.31 -11.84
CA GLU A 65 -11.10 -13.82 -10.47
C GLU A 65 -9.90 -13.24 -9.72
N ILE A 66 -10.10 -12.95 -8.43
CA ILE A 66 -9.02 -12.62 -7.50
C ILE A 66 -9.20 -13.42 -6.20
N SER A 67 -8.11 -13.93 -5.67
CA SER A 67 -8.09 -14.72 -4.43
C SER A 67 -6.83 -14.44 -3.62
N TRP A 68 -6.90 -14.76 -2.32
CA TRP A 68 -5.81 -14.54 -1.35
C TRP A 68 -5.46 -15.85 -0.62
N PRO A 69 -4.82 -16.83 -1.30
CA PRO A 69 -4.65 -18.20 -0.80
C PRO A 69 -3.97 -18.30 0.57
N ALA A 70 -2.89 -17.54 0.81
CA ALA A 70 -2.15 -17.56 2.08
C ALA A 70 -2.68 -16.56 3.13
N ILE A 71 -3.73 -15.78 2.79
CA ILE A 71 -4.29 -14.77 3.68
C ILE A 71 -5.68 -15.19 4.18
N GLY A 72 -6.56 -15.61 3.26
CA GLY A 72 -7.94 -15.97 3.56
C GLY A 72 -8.96 -15.22 2.70
N PRO A 73 -10.25 -15.30 3.02
CA PRO A 73 -11.30 -14.66 2.24
C PRO A 73 -11.23 -13.13 2.29
N ALA A 74 -11.80 -12.45 1.28
CA ALA A 74 -11.80 -10.99 1.16
C ALA A 74 -12.27 -10.26 2.44
N ALA A 75 -13.21 -10.83 3.17
CA ALA A 75 -13.75 -10.27 4.41
C ALA A 75 -12.72 -10.22 5.57
N THR A 76 -11.63 -10.99 5.51
CA THR A 76 -10.59 -11.06 6.55
C THR A 76 -9.32 -10.30 6.20
N LEU A 77 -9.30 -9.60 5.08
CA LEU A 77 -8.10 -8.86 4.64
C LEU A 77 -7.81 -7.65 5.55
N ARG A 78 -8.85 -7.02 6.08
CA ARG A 78 -8.75 -5.83 6.94
C ARG A 78 -9.76 -5.87 8.10
N PRO A 79 -9.37 -5.36 9.27
CA PRO A 79 -8.02 -4.99 9.68
C PRO A 79 -7.14 -6.23 9.77
N GLY A 80 -5.87 -6.11 9.42
CA GLY A 80 -4.90 -7.19 9.61
C GLY A 80 -3.96 -7.42 8.43
N PRO A 81 -4.04 -8.57 7.72
CA PRO A 81 -2.97 -9.03 6.84
C PRO A 81 -2.74 -8.18 5.58
N VAL A 82 -3.70 -7.36 5.17
CA VAL A 82 -3.52 -6.43 4.03
C VAL A 82 -3.72 -5.01 4.50
N SER A 83 -2.77 -4.14 4.21
CA SER A 83 -2.82 -2.74 4.55
C SER A 83 -2.57 -1.85 3.33
N MET A 84 -3.05 -0.60 3.38
CA MET A 84 -2.89 0.35 2.29
C MET A 84 -2.50 1.73 2.81
N ALA A 85 -1.44 2.29 2.21
CA ALA A 85 -1.09 3.70 2.29
C ALA A 85 -1.63 4.41 1.05
N PHE A 86 -2.52 5.38 1.26
CA PHE A 86 -3.20 6.12 0.19
C PHE A 86 -2.37 7.32 -0.27
N GLN A 87 -2.56 7.74 -1.51
CA GLN A 87 -1.87 8.89 -2.12
C GLN A 87 -2.15 10.22 -1.40
N GLY A 88 -3.35 10.42 -0.90
CA GLY A 88 -3.77 11.65 -0.24
C GLY A 88 -3.76 11.56 1.29
N PRO A 89 -4.05 12.70 1.96
CA PRO A 89 -4.26 12.72 3.39
C PRO A 89 -5.32 11.70 3.80
N SER A 90 -4.96 10.80 4.67
CA SER A 90 -5.84 9.69 5.08
C SER A 90 -5.88 9.50 6.60
N LEU A 91 -5.19 10.39 7.35
CA LEU A 91 -5.27 10.40 8.80
C LEU A 91 -6.67 10.83 9.25
N LEU A 92 -7.13 10.27 10.34
CA LEU A 92 -8.40 10.63 10.97
C LEU A 92 -8.22 11.93 11.77
N PRO A 93 -8.91 13.02 11.40
CA PRO A 93 -8.68 14.33 11.99
C PRO A 93 -8.83 14.42 13.51
N PRO A 94 -9.79 13.68 14.16
CA PRO A 94 -9.97 13.75 15.60
C PRO A 94 -8.90 13.02 16.42
N LEU A 95 -8.04 12.24 15.75
CA LEU A 95 -6.99 11.45 16.40
C LEU A 95 -5.63 12.12 16.22
N SER A 96 -4.80 12.10 17.27
CA SER A 96 -3.39 12.49 17.17
C SER A 96 -2.62 11.58 16.21
N VAL A 97 -1.38 11.97 15.88
CA VAL A 97 -0.54 11.18 14.97
C VAL A 97 -0.28 9.78 15.54
N ILE A 98 0.03 9.67 16.84
CA ILE A 98 0.28 8.37 17.46
C ILE A 98 -0.99 7.52 17.52
N GLU A 99 -2.14 8.10 17.82
CA GLU A 99 -3.42 7.40 17.83
C GLU A 99 -3.80 6.90 16.43
N ASN A 100 -3.56 7.71 15.40
CA ASN A 100 -3.75 7.27 14.01
C ASN A 100 -2.88 6.06 13.68
N VAL A 101 -1.61 6.06 14.09
CA VAL A 101 -0.68 4.96 13.81
C VAL A 101 -1.03 3.71 14.65
N ALA A 102 -1.49 3.88 15.88
CA ALA A 102 -1.91 2.80 16.77
C ALA A 102 -3.19 2.07 16.31
N LEU A 103 -4.08 2.79 15.63
CA LEU A 103 -5.43 2.35 15.30
C LEU A 103 -5.52 0.96 14.64
N PRO A 104 -4.69 0.57 13.64
CA PRO A 104 -4.79 -0.75 13.03
C PRO A 104 -4.57 -1.91 14.01
N VAL A 105 -3.71 -1.73 15.00
CA VAL A 105 -3.43 -2.75 16.03
C VAL A 105 -4.65 -2.92 16.93
N LEU A 106 -5.27 -1.83 17.37
CA LEU A 106 -6.50 -1.84 18.16
C LEU A 106 -7.65 -2.50 17.41
N LEU A 107 -7.85 -2.15 16.16
CA LEU A 107 -8.90 -2.73 15.31
C LEU A 107 -8.70 -4.22 15.04
N ALA A 108 -7.45 -4.70 15.06
CA ALA A 108 -7.11 -6.11 14.97
C ALA A 108 -7.27 -6.87 16.31
N GLY A 109 -7.68 -6.19 17.39
CA GLY A 109 -7.89 -6.77 18.70
C GLY A 109 -6.65 -6.81 19.60
N GLY A 110 -5.58 -6.07 19.24
CA GLY A 110 -4.42 -5.87 20.11
C GLY A 110 -4.75 -5.01 21.33
N THR A 111 -3.90 -5.08 22.37
CA THR A 111 -4.05 -4.25 23.56
C THR A 111 -3.64 -2.79 23.29
N GLU A 112 -4.08 -1.85 24.14
CA GLU A 112 -3.65 -0.45 24.06
C GLU A 112 -2.12 -0.32 24.18
N GLN A 113 -1.49 -1.14 25.00
CA GLN A 113 -0.04 -1.14 25.16
C GLN A 113 0.66 -1.61 23.88
N ASP A 114 0.22 -2.73 23.27
CA ASP A 114 0.78 -3.23 22.02
C ASP A 114 0.63 -2.20 20.89
N ALA A 115 -0.52 -1.54 20.85
CA ALA A 115 -0.82 -0.53 19.83
C ALA A 115 0.06 0.71 20.00
N HIS A 116 0.23 1.18 21.23
CA HIS A 116 1.09 2.32 21.56
C HIS A 116 2.56 2.01 21.24
N ASP A 117 3.07 0.84 21.66
CA ASP A 117 4.46 0.44 21.44
C ASP A 117 4.78 0.29 19.94
N ALA A 118 3.86 -0.32 19.19
CA ALA A 118 3.98 -0.41 17.73
C ALA A 118 3.98 0.98 17.07
N ALA A 119 3.10 1.87 17.51
CA ALA A 119 3.00 3.23 16.98
C ALA A 119 4.26 4.05 17.31
N ALA A 120 4.70 4.06 18.56
CA ALA A 120 5.88 4.80 19.00
C ALA A 120 7.13 4.36 18.21
N ARG A 121 7.34 3.06 18.03
CA ARG A 121 8.43 2.51 17.25
C ARG A 121 8.38 2.96 15.77
N LEU A 122 7.20 2.95 15.15
CA LEU A 122 7.07 3.37 13.75
C LEU A 122 7.18 4.88 13.57
N LEU A 123 6.74 5.67 14.55
CA LEU A 123 6.99 7.11 14.54
C LEU A 123 8.49 7.42 14.61
N ASP A 124 9.26 6.63 15.35
CA ASP A 124 10.72 6.76 15.37
C ASP A 124 11.33 6.41 14.00
N VAL A 125 10.97 5.26 13.43
CA VAL A 125 11.41 4.82 12.09
C VAL A 125 11.13 5.88 11.02
N PHE A 126 9.95 6.50 11.04
CA PHE A 126 9.55 7.50 10.04
C PHE A 126 9.84 8.96 10.48
N GLU A 127 10.64 9.17 11.52
CA GLU A 127 11.08 10.49 12.04
C GLU A 127 9.90 11.43 12.37
N LEU A 128 8.95 10.89 13.13
CA LEU A 128 7.73 11.62 13.53
C LEU A 128 7.54 11.65 15.05
N THR A 129 8.52 11.22 15.85
CA THR A 129 8.40 11.10 17.31
C THR A 129 7.96 12.41 17.96
N GLU A 130 8.55 13.54 17.55
CA GLU A 130 8.23 14.86 18.09
C GLU A 130 6.82 15.36 17.70
N LEU A 131 6.16 14.64 16.79
CA LEU A 131 4.83 14.99 16.28
C LEU A 131 3.75 14.06 16.82
N ALA A 132 4.09 13.12 17.72
CA ALA A 132 3.20 12.06 18.19
C ALA A 132 1.83 12.59 18.68
N GLU A 133 1.85 13.66 19.47
CA GLU A 133 0.65 14.26 20.09
C GLU A 133 -0.06 15.30 19.21
N LYS A 134 0.49 15.61 18.03
CA LYS A 134 -0.10 16.57 17.11
C LYS A 134 -1.32 16.01 16.40
N LEU A 135 -2.27 16.89 16.08
CA LEU A 135 -3.39 16.55 15.20
C LEU A 135 -2.93 16.63 13.73
N PRO A 136 -3.63 15.92 12.82
CA PRO A 136 -3.29 15.94 11.39
C PRO A 136 -3.22 17.35 10.77
N GLU A 137 -4.05 18.28 11.23
CA GLU A 137 -4.08 19.66 10.76
C GLU A 137 -2.88 20.51 11.23
N GLU A 138 -2.15 20.05 12.24
CA GLU A 138 -0.98 20.76 12.79
C GLU A 138 0.33 20.33 12.12
N ILE A 139 0.30 19.36 11.20
CA ILE A 139 1.48 18.81 10.54
C ILE A 139 1.42 18.98 9.02
N SER A 140 2.57 19.05 8.36
CA SER A 140 2.65 19.22 6.90
C SER A 140 2.09 18.02 6.14
N GLY A 141 1.75 18.20 4.85
CA GLY A 141 1.28 17.11 3.99
C GLY A 141 2.29 15.96 3.88
N GLY A 142 3.59 16.28 3.81
CA GLY A 142 4.64 15.26 3.81
C GLY A 142 4.73 14.50 5.13
N GLN A 143 4.55 15.17 6.27
CA GLN A 143 4.48 14.51 7.57
C GLN A 143 3.22 13.63 7.70
N GLN A 144 2.07 14.08 7.19
CA GLN A 144 0.85 13.26 7.14
C GLN A 144 1.05 12.02 6.27
N GLN A 145 1.75 12.13 5.14
CA GLN A 145 2.04 11.01 4.26
C GLN A 145 2.93 9.97 4.95
N ARG A 146 3.99 10.41 5.65
CA ARG A 146 4.84 9.52 6.46
C ARG A 146 4.05 8.83 7.58
N ALA A 147 3.20 9.57 8.29
CA ALA A 147 2.34 9.02 9.33
C ALA A 147 1.32 8.00 8.76
N GLY A 148 0.78 8.26 7.56
CA GLY A 148 -0.09 7.31 6.85
C GLY A 148 0.62 6.02 6.50
N LEU A 149 1.91 6.09 6.13
CA LEU A 149 2.74 4.93 5.86
C LEU A 149 3.08 4.15 7.15
N ALA A 150 3.45 4.87 8.21
CA ALA A 150 3.64 4.29 9.55
C ALA A 150 2.38 3.54 10.01
N ARG A 151 1.21 4.17 9.88
CA ARG A 151 -0.08 3.54 10.18
C ARG A 151 -0.30 2.26 9.37
N ALA A 152 0.02 2.28 8.08
CA ALA A 152 -0.16 1.10 7.23
C ALA A 152 0.74 -0.07 7.65
N MET A 153 1.90 0.19 8.26
CA MET A 153 2.83 -0.83 8.75
C MET A 153 2.53 -1.31 10.19
N ALA A 154 1.77 -0.53 10.99
CA ALA A 154 1.63 -0.76 12.43
C ALA A 154 1.06 -2.14 12.80
N GLY A 155 0.12 -2.65 12.01
CA GLY A 155 -0.46 -3.97 12.20
C GLY A 155 0.41 -5.15 11.75
N GLY A 156 1.63 -4.92 11.26
CA GLY A 156 2.49 -5.98 10.72
C GLY A 156 1.86 -6.72 9.53
N PRO A 157 1.43 -6.02 8.47
CA PRO A 157 0.69 -6.65 7.37
C PRO A 157 1.57 -7.67 6.62
N LYS A 158 0.96 -8.74 6.10
CA LYS A 158 1.61 -9.65 5.15
C LYS A 158 1.80 -8.99 3.78
N LEU A 159 0.91 -8.07 3.43
CA LEU A 159 0.92 -7.32 2.17
C LEU A 159 0.64 -5.84 2.43
N LEU A 160 1.61 -5.00 2.11
CA LEU A 160 1.46 -3.56 2.05
C LEU A 160 1.21 -3.11 0.61
N LEU A 161 0.19 -2.30 0.43
CA LEU A 161 -0.10 -1.58 -0.82
C LEU A 161 0.18 -0.10 -0.59
N ALA A 162 0.91 0.55 -1.48
CA ALA A 162 1.21 1.97 -1.36
C ALA A 162 0.93 2.67 -2.70
N ASP A 163 0.12 3.73 -2.67
CA ASP A 163 -0.21 4.52 -3.85
C ASP A 163 0.53 5.86 -3.77
N GLU A 164 1.52 6.06 -4.66
CA GLU A 164 2.38 7.24 -4.76
C GLU A 164 2.95 7.68 -3.38
N PRO A 165 3.66 6.80 -2.65
CA PRO A 165 4.04 7.04 -1.25
C PRO A 165 4.96 8.24 -1.04
N THR A 166 5.64 8.74 -2.08
CA THR A 166 6.57 9.88 -2.02
C THR A 166 6.01 11.16 -2.63
N GLY A 167 4.76 11.15 -3.09
CA GLY A 167 4.19 12.24 -3.89
C GLY A 167 4.11 13.63 -3.22
N GLN A 168 4.31 13.70 -1.90
CA GLN A 168 4.34 14.95 -1.13
C GLN A 168 5.70 15.19 -0.44
N GLN A 169 6.74 14.47 -0.85
CA GLN A 169 8.09 14.57 -0.29
C GLN A 169 9.04 15.25 -1.30
N ASP A 170 10.04 15.94 -0.79
CA ASP A 170 11.22 16.24 -1.59
C ASP A 170 12.03 14.95 -1.84
N HIS A 171 12.92 14.98 -2.84
CA HIS A 171 13.65 13.79 -3.26
C HIS A 171 14.50 13.14 -2.16
N VAL A 172 15.12 13.93 -1.29
CA VAL A 172 15.99 13.41 -0.21
C VAL A 172 15.15 12.72 0.86
N THR A 173 14.12 13.41 1.32
CA THR A 173 13.18 12.88 2.32
C THR A 173 12.42 11.66 1.77
N GLY A 174 12.02 11.70 0.50
CA GLY A 174 11.35 10.57 -0.15
C GLY A 174 12.24 9.32 -0.26
N ALA A 175 13.52 9.48 -0.64
CA ALA A 175 14.48 8.39 -0.70
C ALA A 175 14.67 7.73 0.67
N ARG A 176 14.90 8.54 1.71
CA ARG A 176 15.07 8.05 3.09
C ARG A 176 13.82 7.30 3.60
N MET A 177 12.64 7.87 3.37
CA MET A 177 11.39 7.22 3.72
C MET A 177 11.22 5.86 3.01
N MET A 178 11.64 5.75 1.74
CA MET A 178 11.59 4.50 1.00
C MET A 178 12.59 3.47 1.55
N GLU A 179 13.80 3.88 1.94
CA GLU A 179 14.78 3.02 2.60
C GLU A 179 14.21 2.43 3.89
N GLU A 180 13.66 3.28 4.77
CA GLU A 180 13.05 2.85 6.03
C GLU A 180 11.84 1.93 5.80
N LEU A 181 11.01 2.21 4.81
CA LEU A 181 9.91 1.34 4.43
C LEU A 181 10.39 -0.05 4.03
N MET A 182 11.44 -0.15 3.19
CA MET A 182 11.96 -1.43 2.74
C MET A 182 12.62 -2.21 3.87
N LEU A 183 13.36 -1.54 4.75
CA LEU A 183 13.95 -2.16 5.95
C LEU A 183 12.87 -2.72 6.87
N GLU A 184 11.81 -1.94 7.11
CA GLU A 184 10.69 -2.39 7.93
C GLU A 184 9.93 -3.55 7.27
N ALA A 185 9.72 -3.51 5.96
CA ALA A 185 9.10 -4.60 5.21
C ALA A 185 9.96 -5.89 5.23
N ASP A 186 11.30 -5.77 5.21
CA ASP A 186 12.20 -6.93 5.35
C ASP A 186 12.16 -7.49 6.78
N ARG A 187 12.11 -6.63 7.79
CA ARG A 187 12.00 -7.02 9.20
C ARG A 187 10.72 -7.82 9.49
N THR A 188 9.60 -7.43 8.86
CA THR A 188 8.29 -8.06 9.06
C THR A 188 8.00 -9.20 8.07
N GLY A 189 8.80 -9.35 7.02
CA GLY A 189 8.53 -10.28 5.92
C GLY A 189 7.34 -9.88 5.05
N SER A 190 6.92 -8.61 5.12
CA SER A 190 5.80 -8.09 4.33
C SER A 190 6.13 -8.08 2.84
N ALA A 191 5.23 -8.49 1.97
CA ALA A 191 5.28 -8.14 0.56
C ALA A 191 4.86 -6.67 0.37
N VAL A 192 5.42 -6.01 -0.64
CA VAL A 192 5.11 -4.59 -0.93
C VAL A 192 4.77 -4.44 -2.41
N VAL A 193 3.63 -3.81 -2.70
CA VAL A 193 3.24 -3.38 -4.05
C VAL A 193 3.07 -1.87 -4.04
N ILE A 194 3.89 -1.15 -4.80
CA ILE A 194 3.91 0.31 -4.85
C ILE A 194 3.47 0.78 -6.23
N ALA A 195 2.37 1.52 -6.30
CA ALA A 195 2.04 2.27 -7.50
C ALA A 195 2.82 3.57 -7.51
N THR A 196 3.56 3.80 -8.58
CA THR A 196 4.33 5.03 -8.75
C THR A 196 4.59 5.34 -10.22
N HIS A 197 4.83 6.60 -10.53
CA HIS A 197 5.37 7.04 -11.81
C HIS A 197 6.86 7.43 -11.71
N ASP A 198 7.42 7.43 -10.49
CA ASP A 198 8.81 7.81 -10.23
C ASP A 198 9.75 6.59 -10.38
N PRO A 199 10.70 6.61 -11.34
CA PRO A 199 11.69 5.55 -11.50
C PRO A 199 12.60 5.37 -10.27
N ALA A 200 12.85 6.43 -9.50
CA ALA A 200 13.65 6.33 -8.27
C ALA A 200 12.95 5.47 -7.21
N VAL A 201 11.65 5.68 -7.02
CA VAL A 201 10.83 4.83 -6.13
C VAL A 201 10.76 3.40 -6.67
N ALA A 202 10.59 3.22 -7.98
CA ALA A 202 10.54 1.90 -8.59
C ALA A 202 11.85 1.11 -8.43
N SER A 203 13.00 1.78 -8.29
CA SER A 203 14.31 1.13 -8.11
C SER A 203 14.45 0.37 -6.79
N TYR A 204 13.62 0.64 -5.80
CA TYR A 204 13.56 -0.12 -4.54
C TYR A 204 12.87 -1.50 -4.71
N CYS A 205 12.23 -1.75 -5.84
CA CYS A 205 11.48 -2.97 -6.11
C CYS A 205 12.23 -3.89 -7.07
N LYS A 206 12.18 -5.22 -6.80
CA LYS A 206 12.82 -6.24 -7.64
C LYS A 206 11.99 -6.60 -8.89
N THR A 207 10.69 -6.35 -8.85
CA THR A 207 9.77 -6.68 -9.94
C THR A 207 9.09 -5.40 -10.41
N ARG A 208 8.98 -5.22 -11.72
CA ARG A 208 8.26 -4.10 -12.32
C ARG A 208 7.04 -4.62 -13.07
N TRP A 209 5.91 -4.04 -12.77
CA TRP A 209 4.68 -4.18 -13.52
C TRP A 209 4.36 -2.86 -14.20
N SER A 210 3.95 -2.91 -15.46
CA SER A 210 3.53 -1.73 -16.21
C SER A 210 2.03 -1.80 -16.50
N VAL A 211 1.30 -0.72 -16.20
CA VAL A 211 -0.11 -0.59 -16.62
C VAL A 211 -0.20 0.46 -17.70
N LYS A 212 -0.67 0.05 -18.86
CA LYS A 212 -0.90 0.91 -20.02
C LYS A 212 -2.27 0.59 -20.62
N ASP A 213 -3.09 1.61 -20.79
CA ASP A 213 -4.44 1.50 -21.39
C ASP A 213 -5.28 0.40 -20.70
N GLY A 214 -5.21 0.33 -19.37
CA GLY A 214 -5.90 -0.68 -18.55
C GLY A 214 -5.34 -2.10 -18.64
N ARG A 215 -4.22 -2.32 -19.35
CA ARG A 215 -3.60 -3.64 -19.47
C ARG A 215 -2.35 -3.73 -18.61
N LEU A 216 -2.23 -4.84 -17.90
CA LEU A 216 -1.08 -5.15 -17.07
C LEU A 216 -0.04 -5.93 -17.88
N ILE A 217 1.19 -5.46 -17.82
CA ILE A 217 2.38 -6.16 -18.31
C ILE A 217 3.28 -6.41 -17.10
N THR A 218 3.58 -7.67 -16.83
CA THR A 218 4.45 -8.08 -15.71
C THR A 218 5.84 -8.36 -16.24
N GLU A 219 6.84 -7.64 -15.74
CA GLU A 219 8.25 -7.84 -16.07
C GLU A 219 9.02 -8.14 -14.78
N VAL A 220 9.83 -9.19 -14.78
CA VAL A 220 10.83 -9.38 -13.75
C VAL A 220 12.03 -8.51 -14.13
N ALA A 221 12.29 -7.47 -13.35
CA ALA A 221 13.44 -6.63 -13.61
C ALA A 221 14.73 -7.40 -13.31
N ALA A 222 15.46 -7.80 -14.34
CA ALA A 222 16.86 -8.12 -14.21
C ALA A 222 17.61 -6.78 -14.17
N TRP A 223 17.83 -6.24 -12.98
CA TRP A 223 18.80 -5.16 -12.81
C TRP A 223 20.20 -5.79 -12.81
N ALA A 224 20.97 -5.53 -13.86
CA ALA A 224 22.41 -5.77 -13.87
C ALA A 224 23.10 -4.60 -13.15
#